data_eb011e79ff5c1d8fee757ce5451605d8
#
_entry.id   eb011e79ff5c1d8fee757ce5451605d8
#
_cell.length_a   1.000
_cell.length_b   1.000
_cell.length_c   1.000
_cell.angle_alpha   90.00
_cell.angle_beta   90.00
_cell.angle_gamma   90.00
#
_symmetry.space_group_name_H-M   'P 1'
#
loop_
_entity.id
_entity.type
_entity.pdbx_description
1 polymer ?
#
loop_
_entity_poly.entity_id
_entity_poly.type
_entity_poly.pdbx_seq_one_letter_code
_entity_poly.pdbx_strand_id
1 'polypeptide(L)'
;MTTSFKGTKPSRRQFLSGAAAAGAGTFVAAQARAAGDPAITELQPWTQQLGDGVDVAPYGMPSEYESHVKRRTVEWLTADPISSINFTPLHELDGIITPNGLCFERHHGGAAHIDPAEHRLMINGLVETPLVFTMQDLMRFPRENHVYFLECAANSGMEWRGSQLNGCQFTHGMIHNVMYTGIPLRLLLQEAGVKTEGKWILPEGADAAAMTRSIPMEKALDDCLVAFKMNGEALRTEQGYPVRLVVPGWEGNMWVKWLRRIEVGDKPWHHREETSKYTDLLADGKARRFTWEMDAKSVITNPSPQAPLTHGKGPTVLTGMAWSGRGTIPRVDVTTDGGITWHQARISGPSLDKSMHRFYYEFDWDGGPLYLQSRAHDSTGYVQPTKDQLREFRGVNSIYHNNGIQTWYVNEEGIAENVEIS
;
A
#
# COMPACT_ATOMS: atom_id res chain seq x y z
N MET A 1 -66.45 -36.71 21.96
CA MET A 1 -65.23 -37.40 21.43
C MET A 1 -64.79 -36.63 20.20
N THR A 2 -63.81 -35.79 20.33
CA THR A 2 -63.26 -34.95 19.26
C THR A 2 -61.82 -35.36 19.00
N THR A 3 -61.61 -36.04 17.86
CA THR A 3 -60.29 -36.46 17.40
C THR A 3 -59.61 -35.33 16.64
N SER A 4 -58.51 -34.83 17.21
CA SER A 4 -57.63 -33.80 16.63
C SER A 4 -56.67 -34.48 15.64
N PHE A 5 -56.71 -34.08 14.38
CA PHE A 5 -55.71 -34.42 13.38
C PHE A 5 -54.56 -33.41 13.45
N LYS A 6 -53.39 -33.88 13.91
CA LYS A 6 -52.11 -33.12 13.76
C LYS A 6 -51.51 -33.42 12.40
N GLY A 7 -51.65 -32.50 11.48
CA GLY A 7 -50.94 -32.52 10.20
C GLY A 7 -49.54 -31.94 10.37
N THR A 8 -48.50 -32.76 10.23
CA THR A 8 -47.11 -32.37 10.14
C THR A 8 -46.81 -31.78 8.75
N LYS A 9 -46.37 -30.53 8.69
CA LYS A 9 -45.93 -29.91 7.43
C LYS A 9 -44.63 -30.60 6.99
N PRO A 10 -44.47 -31.01 5.72
CA PRO A 10 -43.25 -31.59 5.22
C PRO A 10 -42.12 -30.54 5.19
N SER A 11 -40.91 -30.97 5.56
CA SER A 11 -39.74 -30.12 5.50
C SER A 11 -39.32 -29.81 4.07
N ARG A 12 -38.62 -28.70 3.84
CA ARG A 12 -38.07 -28.28 2.53
C ARG A 12 -37.28 -29.41 1.82
N ARG A 13 -36.64 -30.28 2.58
CA ARG A 13 -35.87 -31.40 2.08
C ARG A 13 -36.75 -32.50 1.47
N GLN A 14 -37.99 -32.71 1.96
CA GLN A 14 -38.92 -33.68 1.43
C GLN A 14 -39.62 -33.19 0.15
N PHE A 15 -39.68 -31.85 -0.03
CA PHE A 15 -40.24 -31.28 -1.26
C PHE A 15 -39.28 -31.44 -2.46
N LEU A 16 -37.96 -31.36 -2.24
CA LEU A 16 -36.96 -31.51 -3.30
C LEU A 16 -36.71 -32.96 -3.69
N SER A 17 -36.89 -33.95 -2.78
CA SER A 17 -36.73 -35.35 -3.08
C SER A 17 -37.97 -35.98 -3.77
N GLY A 18 -39.13 -35.33 -3.72
CA GLY A 18 -40.35 -35.80 -4.40
C GLY A 18 -40.43 -35.44 -5.89
N ALA A 19 -39.63 -34.50 -6.37
CA ALA A 19 -39.65 -34.07 -7.77
C ALA A 19 -38.73 -34.90 -8.69
N ALA A 20 -37.89 -35.77 -8.14
CA ALA A 20 -36.95 -36.59 -8.91
C ALA A 20 -37.48 -38.00 -9.34
N ALA A 21 -38.69 -38.38 -8.94
CA ALA A 21 -39.19 -39.75 -9.17
C ALA A 21 -40.38 -39.89 -10.15
N ALA A 22 -40.75 -38.86 -10.86
CA ALA A 22 -41.84 -38.94 -11.84
C ALA A 22 -41.43 -38.37 -13.21
N GLY A 23 -40.80 -39.15 -14.04
CA GLY A 23 -40.51 -38.72 -15.41
C GLY A 23 -39.58 -39.58 -16.24
N ALA A 24 -39.70 -40.91 -16.15
CA ALA A 24 -39.19 -41.78 -17.23
C ALA A 24 -40.23 -41.89 -18.34
N GLY A 25 -40.51 -40.79 -18.99
CA GLY A 25 -41.26 -40.74 -20.24
C GLY A 25 -40.28 -40.29 -21.33
N THR A 26 -40.01 -41.19 -22.27
CA THR A 26 -39.26 -40.93 -23.50
C THR A 26 -39.95 -39.85 -24.32
N PHE A 27 -39.63 -38.57 -24.07
CA PHE A 27 -39.89 -37.52 -25.02
C PHE A 27 -38.74 -37.48 -26.01
N VAL A 28 -38.97 -37.98 -27.22
CA VAL A 28 -38.17 -37.58 -28.37
C VAL A 28 -38.49 -36.11 -28.65
N ALA A 29 -37.82 -35.21 -27.98
CA ALA A 29 -37.87 -33.80 -28.30
C ALA A 29 -37.13 -33.63 -29.65
N ALA A 30 -37.88 -33.31 -30.69
CA ALA A 30 -37.28 -32.75 -31.91
C ALA A 30 -36.40 -31.58 -31.49
N GLN A 31 -35.08 -31.67 -31.77
CA GLN A 31 -34.14 -30.57 -31.56
C GLN A 31 -34.57 -29.42 -32.48
N ALA A 32 -35.37 -28.51 -31.95
CA ALA A 32 -35.45 -27.15 -32.49
C ALA A 32 -34.06 -26.54 -32.30
N ARG A 33 -33.24 -26.55 -33.33
CA ARG A 33 -32.02 -25.75 -33.38
C ARG A 33 -32.47 -24.30 -33.26
N ALA A 34 -32.38 -23.73 -32.06
CA ALA A 34 -32.47 -22.30 -31.89
C ALA A 34 -31.29 -21.72 -32.68
N ALA A 35 -31.60 -20.91 -33.71
CA ALA A 35 -30.60 -20.14 -34.44
C ALA A 35 -30.12 -19.01 -33.53
N GLY A 36 -29.22 -19.32 -32.62
CA GLY A 36 -28.58 -18.39 -31.67
C GLY A 36 -27.08 -18.54 -31.74
N ASP A 37 -26.38 -17.52 -31.27
CA ASP A 37 -24.93 -17.56 -31.10
C ASP A 37 -24.56 -18.73 -30.17
N PRO A 38 -23.71 -19.70 -30.59
CA PRO A 38 -23.27 -20.81 -29.77
C PRO A 38 -22.65 -20.34 -28.42
N ALA A 39 -21.94 -19.18 -28.38
CA ALA A 39 -21.40 -18.61 -27.17
C ALA A 39 -22.45 -18.24 -26.12
N ILE A 40 -23.72 -18.06 -26.53
CA ILE A 40 -24.85 -17.75 -25.64
C ILE A 40 -25.62 -19.04 -25.27
N THR A 41 -25.66 -20.03 -26.17
CA THR A 41 -26.46 -21.24 -26.02
C THR A 41 -25.69 -22.41 -25.43
N GLU A 42 -24.38 -22.46 -25.55
CA GLU A 42 -23.52 -23.44 -24.90
C GLU A 42 -23.18 -23.00 -23.48
N LEU A 43 -23.85 -23.58 -22.49
CA LEU A 43 -23.59 -23.32 -21.09
C LEU A 43 -22.22 -23.91 -20.67
N GLN A 44 -21.40 -23.09 -20.03
CA GLN A 44 -20.14 -23.56 -19.52
C GLN A 44 -20.33 -24.59 -18.39
N PRO A 45 -19.40 -25.58 -18.21
CA PRO A 45 -19.58 -26.68 -17.25
C PRO A 45 -19.87 -26.20 -15.81
N TRP A 46 -19.26 -25.13 -15.36
CA TRP A 46 -19.47 -24.59 -14.02
C TRP A 46 -20.85 -23.98 -13.78
N THR A 47 -21.61 -23.64 -14.84
CA THR A 47 -23.01 -23.19 -14.72
C THR A 47 -23.98 -24.34 -14.55
N GLN A 48 -23.54 -25.58 -14.80
CA GLN A 48 -24.33 -26.80 -14.73
C GLN A 48 -24.03 -27.66 -13.49
N GLN A 49 -23.09 -27.18 -12.62
CA GLN A 49 -22.67 -27.88 -11.43
C GLN A 49 -22.90 -27.00 -10.20
N LEU A 50 -23.12 -27.66 -9.06
CA LEU A 50 -23.09 -26.95 -7.77
C LEU A 50 -21.63 -26.61 -7.46
N GLY A 51 -21.39 -25.35 -7.07
CA GLY A 51 -20.12 -24.93 -6.51
C GLY A 51 -19.95 -25.38 -5.06
N ASP A 52 -18.85 -24.96 -4.45
CA ASP A 52 -18.55 -25.22 -3.06
C ASP A 52 -19.60 -24.62 -2.13
N GLY A 53 -19.83 -25.29 -1.01
CA GLY A 53 -20.71 -24.78 0.05
C GLY A 53 -20.06 -23.67 0.85
N VAL A 54 -20.87 -23.00 1.66
CA VAL A 54 -20.35 -22.05 2.67
C VAL A 54 -19.52 -22.81 3.69
N ASP A 55 -18.28 -22.39 3.88
CA ASP A 55 -17.34 -23.00 4.83
C ASP A 55 -16.94 -21.99 5.93
N VAL A 56 -16.36 -22.53 7.01
CA VAL A 56 -15.78 -21.77 8.13
C VAL A 56 -14.28 -21.72 7.89
N ALA A 57 -13.83 -20.66 7.23
CA ALA A 57 -12.42 -20.43 6.96
C ALA A 57 -11.92 -19.17 7.70
N PRO A 58 -10.63 -19.08 8.05
CA PRO A 58 -10.07 -17.82 8.57
C PRO A 58 -10.18 -16.71 7.52
N TYR A 59 -9.12 -16.10 7.06
CA TYR A 59 -9.19 -15.11 5.98
C TYR A 59 -9.28 -15.80 4.61
N GLY A 60 -10.23 -15.35 3.79
CA GLY A 60 -10.34 -15.84 2.42
C GLY A 60 -9.11 -15.49 1.57
N MET A 61 -8.87 -16.33 0.56
CA MET A 61 -7.89 -16.06 -0.50
C MET A 61 -8.65 -15.58 -1.74
N PRO A 62 -8.02 -14.77 -2.62
CA PRO A 62 -8.55 -14.52 -3.96
C PRO A 62 -8.73 -15.81 -4.74
N SER A 63 -9.46 -15.76 -5.88
CA SER A 63 -9.55 -16.87 -6.79
C SER A 63 -8.15 -17.42 -7.14
N GLU A 64 -8.02 -18.74 -7.30
CA GLU A 64 -6.77 -19.38 -7.71
C GLU A 64 -6.24 -18.86 -9.06
N TYR A 65 -7.11 -18.34 -9.90
CA TYR A 65 -6.77 -17.70 -11.19
C TYR A 65 -6.06 -16.35 -11.01
N GLU A 66 -6.14 -15.74 -9.83
CA GLU A 66 -5.45 -14.48 -9.46
C GLU A 66 -4.09 -14.73 -8.76
N SER A 67 -3.57 -15.94 -8.79
CA SER A 67 -2.30 -16.33 -8.13
C SER A 67 -1.05 -15.59 -8.68
N HIS A 68 -1.17 -14.95 -9.85
CA HIS A 68 -0.14 -14.11 -10.45
C HIS A 68 0.00 -12.75 -9.74
N VAL A 69 -1.08 -12.25 -9.07
CA VAL A 69 -1.08 -11.00 -8.31
C VAL A 69 -0.40 -11.23 -6.98
N LYS A 70 0.86 -10.83 -6.87
CA LYS A 70 1.69 -11.08 -5.68
C LYS A 70 2.78 -10.04 -5.47
N ARG A 71 3.21 -9.91 -4.23
CA ARG A 71 4.45 -9.21 -3.89
C ARG A 71 5.63 -9.95 -4.53
N ARG A 72 6.52 -9.21 -5.17
CA ARG A 72 7.71 -9.77 -5.82
C ARG A 72 8.98 -9.24 -5.18
N THR A 73 10.07 -9.96 -5.32
CA THR A 73 11.41 -9.58 -4.87
C THR A 73 12.31 -9.34 -6.07
N VAL A 74 13.43 -8.67 -5.83
CA VAL A 74 14.53 -8.56 -6.79
C VAL A 74 15.72 -9.32 -6.17
N GLU A 75 16.19 -10.37 -6.80
CA GLU A 75 17.13 -11.35 -6.24
C GLU A 75 18.36 -10.70 -5.60
N TRP A 76 19.03 -9.80 -6.29
CA TRP A 76 20.22 -9.13 -5.78
C TRP A 76 19.95 -8.09 -4.65
N LEU A 77 18.69 -7.62 -4.50
CA LEU A 77 18.26 -6.79 -3.36
C LEU A 77 17.78 -7.61 -2.17
N THR A 78 17.51 -8.90 -2.37
CA THR A 78 16.87 -9.78 -1.40
C THR A 78 17.69 -11.04 -1.14
N ALA A 79 19.00 -10.94 -1.30
CA ALA A 79 19.96 -12.05 -1.08
C ALA A 79 19.88 -12.63 0.35
N ASP A 80 19.52 -11.80 1.34
CA ASP A 80 19.22 -12.23 2.71
C ASP A 80 17.74 -11.94 3.02
N PRO A 81 16.87 -12.96 3.11
CA PRO A 81 15.44 -12.76 3.36
C PRO A 81 15.13 -12.15 4.73
N ILE A 82 16.01 -12.27 5.72
CA ILE A 82 15.83 -11.71 7.07
C ILE A 82 15.95 -10.18 7.04
N SER A 83 16.87 -9.65 6.22
CA SER A 83 17.08 -8.20 6.08
C SER A 83 16.77 -7.73 4.66
N SER A 84 15.52 -7.91 4.23
CA SER A 84 15.14 -7.79 2.84
C SER A 84 13.86 -6.99 2.61
N ILE A 85 13.49 -6.88 1.34
CA ILE A 85 12.31 -6.16 0.84
C ILE A 85 11.54 -7.00 -0.17
N ASN A 86 10.24 -6.75 -0.26
CA ASN A 86 9.41 -7.09 -1.41
C ASN A 86 8.58 -5.86 -1.83
N PHE A 87 7.87 -5.97 -2.94
CA PHE A 87 7.26 -4.84 -3.61
C PHE A 87 5.77 -5.09 -3.85
N THR A 88 4.94 -4.10 -3.54
CA THR A 88 3.51 -4.04 -3.88
C THR A 88 3.32 -4.04 -5.40
N PRO A 89 2.44 -4.88 -5.97
CA PRO A 89 2.19 -4.94 -7.41
C PRO A 89 1.26 -3.81 -7.88
N LEU A 90 1.76 -2.58 -7.97
CA LEU A 90 0.96 -1.38 -8.26
C LEU A 90 0.18 -1.43 -9.58
N HIS A 91 0.68 -2.18 -10.58
CA HIS A 91 0.05 -2.36 -11.89
C HIS A 91 -1.16 -3.28 -11.86
N GLU A 92 -1.30 -4.11 -10.82
CA GLU A 92 -2.40 -5.05 -10.62
C GLU A 92 -3.50 -4.50 -9.69
N LEU A 93 -3.31 -3.29 -9.18
CA LEU A 93 -4.23 -2.70 -8.19
C LEU A 93 -5.12 -1.65 -8.83
N ASP A 94 -6.40 -1.71 -8.48
CA ASP A 94 -7.38 -0.65 -8.74
C ASP A 94 -7.77 0.09 -7.45
N GLY A 95 -8.40 1.27 -7.61
CA GLY A 95 -8.76 2.12 -6.48
C GLY A 95 -7.53 2.68 -5.76
N ILE A 96 -7.68 2.99 -4.47
CA ILE A 96 -6.61 3.59 -3.66
C ILE A 96 -6.19 2.73 -2.47
N ILE A 97 -6.93 1.67 -2.13
CA ILE A 97 -6.63 0.81 -0.98
C ILE A 97 -5.83 -0.42 -1.41
N THR A 98 -4.70 -0.63 -0.77
CA THR A 98 -3.88 -1.82 -0.97
C THR A 98 -4.40 -2.96 -0.10
N PRO A 99 -4.73 -4.15 -0.67
CA PRO A 99 -5.04 -5.34 0.12
C PRO A 99 -3.89 -5.69 1.08
N ASN A 100 -4.20 -6.08 2.32
CA ASN A 100 -3.17 -6.32 3.34
C ASN A 100 -2.10 -7.34 2.92
N GLY A 101 -2.49 -8.40 2.21
CA GLY A 101 -1.57 -9.40 1.68
C GLY A 101 -0.63 -8.91 0.58
N LEU A 102 -0.90 -7.75 -0.02
CA LEU A 102 -0.10 -7.14 -1.09
C LEU A 102 0.72 -5.93 -0.63
N CYS A 103 0.58 -5.51 0.64
CA CYS A 103 1.41 -4.46 1.21
C CYS A 103 2.87 -4.88 1.26
N PHE A 104 3.78 -4.05 0.75
CA PHE A 104 5.21 -4.36 0.77
C PHE A 104 5.74 -4.63 2.18
N GLU A 105 6.79 -5.42 2.26
CA GLU A 105 7.54 -5.66 3.48
C GLU A 105 8.96 -5.12 3.36
N ARG A 106 9.48 -4.61 4.46
CA ARG A 106 10.89 -4.27 4.64
C ARG A 106 11.29 -4.59 6.08
N HIS A 107 12.21 -5.52 6.26
CA HIS A 107 12.74 -5.94 7.55
C HIS A 107 14.23 -5.62 7.66
N HIS A 108 14.71 -5.41 8.88
CA HIS A 108 16.12 -5.23 9.22
C HIS A 108 16.65 -6.40 10.05
N GLY A 109 15.76 -7.14 10.72
CA GLY A 109 16.07 -8.28 11.56
C GLY A 109 14.96 -9.34 11.53
N GLY A 110 14.25 -9.48 10.39
CA GLY A 110 13.10 -10.38 10.25
C GLY A 110 11.82 -9.85 10.89
N ALA A 111 10.73 -10.60 10.74
CA ALA A 111 9.44 -10.31 11.36
C ALA A 111 9.40 -10.93 12.78
N ALA A 112 9.07 -10.12 13.79
CA ALA A 112 8.93 -10.59 15.14
C ALA A 112 7.55 -11.24 15.36
N HIS A 113 7.52 -12.45 15.91
CA HIS A 113 6.31 -13.14 16.31
C HIS A 113 6.05 -12.88 17.80
N ILE A 114 5.07 -12.04 18.13
CA ILE A 114 4.82 -11.57 19.48
C ILE A 114 3.45 -12.06 19.94
N ASP A 115 3.42 -12.76 21.10
CA ASP A 115 2.16 -13.06 21.79
C ASP A 115 1.59 -11.74 22.35
N PRO A 116 0.36 -11.33 21.97
CA PRO A 116 -0.25 -10.11 22.49
C PRO A 116 -0.49 -10.12 23.98
N ALA A 117 -0.59 -11.30 24.63
CA ALA A 117 -0.70 -11.42 26.08
C ALA A 117 0.60 -11.02 26.79
N GLU A 118 1.74 -11.29 26.16
CA GLU A 118 3.08 -10.96 26.68
C GLU A 118 3.56 -9.57 26.24
N HIS A 119 2.90 -8.97 25.24
CA HIS A 119 3.30 -7.66 24.71
C HIS A 119 3.15 -6.55 25.76
N ARG A 120 4.14 -5.65 25.80
CA ARG A 120 4.14 -4.45 26.66
C ARG A 120 4.64 -3.26 25.85
N LEU A 121 3.93 -2.12 25.99
CA LEU A 121 4.38 -0.82 25.49
C LEU A 121 4.75 0.05 26.68
N MET A 122 6.04 0.40 26.78
CA MET A 122 6.55 1.32 27.81
C MET A 122 6.63 2.74 27.27
N ILE A 123 6.22 3.71 28.09
CA ILE A 123 6.51 5.14 27.89
C ILE A 123 7.31 5.61 29.10
N ASN A 124 8.51 6.15 28.85
CA ASN A 124 9.45 6.58 29.88
C ASN A 124 10.28 7.80 29.46
N GLY A 125 11.29 8.17 30.24
CA GLY A 125 12.14 9.34 30.03
C GLY A 125 11.60 10.60 30.70
N LEU A 126 11.52 11.72 29.98
CA LEU A 126 11.02 12.99 30.51
C LEU A 126 9.48 13.02 30.61
N VAL A 127 8.95 12.14 31.45
CA VAL A 127 7.53 12.03 31.81
C VAL A 127 7.37 12.13 33.33
N GLU A 128 6.18 12.51 33.80
CA GLU A 128 5.87 12.56 35.24
C GLU A 128 5.79 11.13 35.82
N THR A 129 5.13 10.23 35.08
CA THR A 129 4.94 8.84 35.49
C THR A 129 5.31 7.89 34.34
N PRO A 130 6.41 7.14 34.44
CA PRO A 130 6.68 6.07 33.51
C PRO A 130 5.56 5.02 33.55
N LEU A 131 5.03 4.66 32.37
CA LEU A 131 3.89 3.76 32.22
C LEU A 131 4.25 2.54 31.40
N VAL A 132 3.64 1.42 31.71
CA VAL A 132 3.70 0.18 30.92
C VAL A 132 2.28 -0.27 30.62
N PHE A 133 1.92 -0.30 29.37
CA PHE A 133 0.60 -0.71 28.87
C PHE A 133 0.62 -2.16 28.40
N THR A 134 -0.36 -2.94 28.82
CA THR A 134 -0.73 -4.21 28.17
C THR A 134 -1.61 -3.94 26.95
N MET A 135 -1.83 -4.95 26.12
CA MET A 135 -2.81 -4.82 25.02
C MET A 135 -4.22 -4.52 25.55
N GLN A 136 -4.59 -5.08 26.72
CA GLN A 136 -5.88 -4.80 27.35
C GLN A 136 -6.00 -3.33 27.77
N ASP A 137 -4.94 -2.73 28.28
CA ASP A 137 -4.93 -1.31 28.66
C ASP A 137 -5.08 -0.43 27.42
N LEU A 138 -4.31 -0.73 26.37
CA LEU A 138 -4.40 0.01 25.10
C LEU A 138 -5.81 -0.03 24.51
N MET A 139 -6.51 -1.16 24.57
CA MET A 139 -7.86 -1.29 24.02
C MET A 139 -8.94 -0.46 24.76
N ARG A 140 -8.62 0.13 25.91
CA ARG A 140 -9.53 1.05 26.64
C ARG A 140 -9.48 2.49 26.13
N PHE A 141 -8.43 2.87 25.40
CA PHE A 141 -8.31 4.23 24.85
C PHE A 141 -9.23 4.44 23.66
N PRO A 142 -9.67 5.69 23.42
CA PRO A 142 -10.35 6.07 22.18
C PRO A 142 -9.48 5.74 20.97
N ARG A 143 -10.14 5.34 19.87
CA ARG A 143 -9.49 4.96 18.61
C ARG A 143 -10.00 5.79 17.46
N GLU A 144 -9.14 6.01 16.48
CA GLU A 144 -9.43 6.71 15.24
C GLU A 144 -9.11 5.81 14.04
N ASN A 145 -9.75 6.10 12.89
CA ASN A 145 -9.52 5.41 11.63
C ASN A 145 -9.11 6.42 10.57
N HIS A 146 -7.96 6.20 9.94
CA HIS A 146 -7.45 7.08 8.90
C HIS A 146 -6.84 6.27 7.75
N VAL A 147 -7.03 6.75 6.52
CA VAL A 147 -6.37 6.16 5.35
C VAL A 147 -5.10 6.94 5.08
N TYR A 148 -3.96 6.26 5.19
CA TYR A 148 -2.65 6.84 4.96
C TYR A 148 -1.81 5.95 4.06
N PHE A 149 -0.96 6.56 3.23
CA PHE A 149 0.11 5.82 2.59
C PHE A 149 1.30 5.65 3.53
N LEU A 150 2.02 4.55 3.37
CA LEU A 150 3.33 4.32 3.94
C LEU A 150 4.30 4.05 2.79
N GLU A 151 5.32 4.89 2.65
CA GLU A 151 6.37 4.76 1.64
C GLU A 151 7.74 4.59 2.29
N CYS A 152 8.52 3.60 1.83
CA CYS A 152 9.91 3.46 2.24
C CYS A 152 10.75 4.62 1.71
N ALA A 153 11.62 5.20 2.53
CA ALA A 153 12.53 6.27 2.11
C ALA A 153 13.36 5.91 0.86
N ALA A 154 13.66 4.62 0.66
CA ALA A 154 14.43 4.11 -0.48
C ALA A 154 13.55 3.75 -1.70
N ASN A 155 12.25 4.03 -1.68
CA ASN A 155 11.39 3.80 -2.84
C ASN A 155 11.88 4.63 -4.04
N SER A 156 12.08 4.00 -5.20
CA SER A 156 12.75 4.55 -6.38
C SER A 156 14.25 4.89 -6.18
N GLY A 157 14.86 4.43 -5.09
CA GLY A 157 16.27 4.72 -4.79
C GLY A 157 17.26 4.21 -5.85
N MET A 158 16.91 3.17 -6.59
CA MET A 158 17.73 2.65 -7.69
C MET A 158 17.76 3.58 -8.90
N GLU A 159 16.76 4.45 -9.04
CA GLU A 159 16.64 5.39 -10.17
C GLU A 159 17.55 6.64 -10.05
N TRP A 160 18.28 6.80 -8.94
CA TRP A 160 19.22 7.93 -8.78
C TRP A 160 20.32 7.98 -9.84
N ARG A 161 20.73 6.82 -10.36
CA ARG A 161 21.86 6.68 -11.29
C ARG A 161 21.44 6.17 -12.67
N GLY A 162 20.22 6.48 -13.09
CA GLY A 162 19.61 6.05 -14.33
C GLY A 162 18.60 4.92 -14.13
N SER A 163 18.00 4.47 -15.22
CA SER A 163 17.02 3.40 -15.25
C SER A 163 17.64 2.07 -14.87
N GLN A 164 17.36 1.55 -13.68
CA GLN A 164 17.96 0.34 -13.12
C GLN A 164 16.98 -0.85 -13.09
N LEU A 165 15.70 -0.57 -12.85
CA LEU A 165 14.67 -1.59 -12.67
C LEU A 165 13.56 -1.40 -13.70
N ASN A 166 13.04 -2.49 -14.25
CA ASN A 166 12.00 -2.43 -15.26
C ASN A 166 10.63 -2.74 -14.66
N GLY A 167 9.80 -1.71 -14.52
CA GLY A 167 8.41 -1.81 -14.08
C GLY A 167 8.06 -1.08 -12.79
N CYS A 168 6.82 -0.60 -12.71
CA CYS A 168 6.35 0.21 -11.60
C CYS A 168 6.36 -0.53 -10.26
N GLN A 169 6.18 -1.86 -10.23
CA GLN A 169 6.31 -2.68 -9.03
C GLN A 169 7.71 -2.54 -8.42
N PHE A 170 8.76 -2.63 -9.22
CA PHE A 170 10.13 -2.60 -8.72
C PHE A 170 10.67 -1.20 -8.49
N THR A 171 10.27 -0.24 -9.32
CA THR A 171 10.72 1.15 -9.17
C THR A 171 9.98 1.90 -8.07
N HIS A 172 8.68 1.60 -7.85
CA HIS A 172 7.80 2.36 -6.96
C HIS A 172 7.04 1.51 -5.94
N GLY A 173 7.16 0.20 -5.94
CA GLY A 173 6.33 -0.70 -5.14
C GLY A 173 6.69 -0.79 -3.66
N MET A 174 7.65 -0.04 -3.15
CA MET A 174 7.86 0.07 -1.70
C MET A 174 6.91 1.10 -1.07
N ILE A 175 5.63 0.96 -1.40
CA ILE A 175 4.54 1.80 -0.92
C ILE A 175 3.26 0.97 -0.80
N HIS A 176 2.41 1.33 0.15
CA HIS A 176 1.02 0.88 0.23
C HIS A 176 0.15 1.97 0.84
N ASN A 177 -1.15 1.89 0.62
CA ASN A 177 -2.15 2.81 1.15
C ASN A 177 -3.28 2.02 1.80
N VAL A 178 -3.50 2.20 3.11
CA VAL A 178 -4.42 1.39 3.90
C VAL A 178 -5.13 2.21 4.95
N MET A 179 -6.28 1.72 5.41
CA MET A 179 -6.95 2.29 6.58
C MET A 179 -6.33 1.72 7.86
N TYR A 180 -5.64 2.57 8.62
CA TYR A 180 -5.17 2.23 9.96
C TYR A 180 -6.22 2.53 11.02
N THR A 181 -6.38 1.64 11.99
CA THR A 181 -7.12 1.87 13.22
C THR A 181 -6.15 1.89 14.39
N GLY A 182 -6.11 2.97 15.14
CA GLY A 182 -5.16 3.13 16.25
C GLY A 182 -5.61 4.14 17.29
N ILE A 183 -4.83 4.23 18.34
CA ILE A 183 -4.97 5.17 19.43
C ILE A 183 -4.13 6.40 19.08
N PRO A 184 -4.67 7.63 19.11
CA PRO A 184 -3.87 8.83 18.98
C PRO A 184 -2.73 8.84 20.01
N LEU A 185 -1.49 8.94 19.55
CA LEU A 185 -0.31 8.87 20.43
C LEU A 185 -0.34 9.95 21.52
N ARG A 186 -0.91 11.13 21.22
CA ARG A 186 -1.10 12.21 22.18
C ARG A 186 -1.80 11.77 23.47
N LEU A 187 -2.75 10.84 23.38
CA LEU A 187 -3.49 10.36 24.57
C LEU A 187 -2.59 9.54 25.51
N LEU A 188 -1.73 8.71 24.97
CA LEU A 188 -0.79 7.92 25.75
C LEU A 188 0.30 8.80 26.37
N LEU A 189 0.77 9.81 25.64
CA LEU A 189 1.75 10.78 26.12
C LEU A 189 1.15 11.71 27.19
N GLN A 190 -0.12 12.07 27.07
CA GLN A 190 -0.86 12.82 28.10
C GLN A 190 -1.01 12.01 29.38
N GLU A 191 -1.33 10.72 29.28
CA GLU A 191 -1.45 9.83 30.45
C GLU A 191 -0.12 9.70 31.20
N ALA A 192 1.00 9.63 30.48
CA ALA A 192 2.33 9.60 31.09
C ALA A 192 2.79 10.95 31.65
N GLY A 193 2.16 12.06 31.28
CA GLY A 193 2.50 13.42 31.70
C GLY A 193 3.86 13.86 31.15
N VAL A 194 3.94 14.20 29.84
CA VAL A 194 5.18 14.69 29.24
C VAL A 194 5.61 15.98 29.89
N LYS A 195 6.87 16.02 30.38
CA LYS A 195 7.48 17.22 30.98
C LYS A 195 7.74 18.30 29.93
N THR A 196 7.82 19.54 30.35
CA THR A 196 8.05 20.70 29.46
C THR A 196 9.34 20.60 28.67
N GLU A 197 10.36 19.93 29.19
CA GLU A 197 11.66 19.67 28.57
C GLU A 197 11.59 18.55 27.52
N GLY A 198 10.55 17.71 27.53
CA GLY A 198 10.35 16.62 26.57
C GLY A 198 10.03 17.17 25.19
N LYS A 199 11.04 17.26 24.32
CA LYS A 199 10.94 17.82 22.96
C LYS A 199 10.96 16.78 21.86
N TRP A 200 11.33 15.53 22.20
CA TRP A 200 11.51 14.44 21.27
C TRP A 200 10.98 13.13 21.85
N ILE A 201 10.58 12.23 20.99
CA ILE A 201 10.33 10.84 21.34
C ILE A 201 11.27 9.91 20.55
N LEU A 202 11.62 8.78 21.17
CA LEU A 202 12.35 7.67 20.55
C LEU A 202 11.48 6.41 20.61
N PRO A 203 10.65 6.13 19.61
CA PRO A 203 9.98 4.83 19.49
C PRO A 203 11.00 3.74 19.18
N GLU A 204 10.79 2.55 19.77
CA GLU A 204 11.65 1.37 19.61
C GLU A 204 10.82 0.13 19.30
N GLY A 205 11.27 -0.66 18.30
CA GLY A 205 10.68 -1.93 17.92
C GLY A 205 11.20 -3.10 18.75
N ALA A 206 10.40 -4.16 18.85
CA ALA A 206 10.76 -5.41 19.56
C ALA A 206 11.40 -6.47 18.64
N ASP A 207 11.70 -6.12 17.39
CA ASP A 207 12.44 -7.01 16.48
C ASP A 207 13.94 -7.06 16.82
N ALA A 208 14.67 -8.00 16.23
CA ALA A 208 16.11 -8.16 16.46
C ALA A 208 16.94 -6.93 16.06
N ALA A 209 16.44 -6.09 15.18
CA ALA A 209 17.09 -4.85 14.79
C ALA A 209 16.89 -3.71 15.80
N ALA A 210 15.89 -3.82 16.70
CA ALA A 210 15.50 -2.78 17.66
C ALA A 210 15.42 -1.40 16.99
N MET A 211 14.72 -1.32 15.87
CA MET A 211 14.61 -0.11 15.05
C MET A 211 14.14 1.07 15.88
N THR A 212 14.89 2.17 15.82
CA THR A 212 14.57 3.42 16.53
C THR A 212 14.72 4.63 15.62
N ARG A 213 13.91 5.67 15.85
CA ARG A 213 14.01 6.96 15.15
C ARG A 213 13.60 8.10 16.08
N SER A 214 14.33 9.25 15.99
CA SER A 214 13.96 10.45 16.74
C SER A 214 12.82 11.19 16.04
N ILE A 215 11.71 11.40 16.75
CA ILE A 215 10.54 12.14 16.25
C ILE A 215 10.32 13.36 17.14
N PRO A 216 10.20 14.58 16.57
CA PRO A 216 9.84 15.77 17.35
C PRO A 216 8.50 15.58 18.07
N MET A 217 8.41 16.10 19.30
CA MET A 217 7.20 16.02 20.12
C MET A 217 5.98 16.65 19.42
N GLU A 218 6.20 17.72 18.68
CA GLU A 218 5.15 18.38 17.89
C GLU A 218 4.47 17.38 16.94
N LYS A 219 5.25 16.62 16.15
CA LYS A 219 4.72 15.58 15.26
C LYS A 219 4.05 14.44 16.02
N ALA A 220 4.64 14.04 17.17
CA ALA A 220 4.07 12.96 18.00
C ALA A 220 2.70 13.30 18.58
N LEU A 221 2.47 14.59 18.88
CA LEU A 221 1.21 15.10 19.44
C LEU A 221 0.15 15.44 18.37
N ASP A 222 0.56 15.63 17.11
CA ASP A 222 -0.34 16.01 16.02
C ASP A 222 -1.15 14.81 15.53
N ASP A 223 -0.60 14.00 14.66
CA ASP A 223 -1.34 12.98 13.87
C ASP A 223 -0.83 11.55 14.04
N CYS A 224 0.16 11.31 14.90
CA CYS A 224 0.69 9.97 15.12
C CYS A 224 -0.31 9.04 15.83
N LEU A 225 -0.32 7.76 15.40
CA LEU A 225 -1.17 6.72 16.00
C LEU A 225 -0.34 5.53 16.48
N VAL A 226 -0.77 4.90 17.57
CA VAL A 226 -0.38 3.52 17.91
C VAL A 226 -1.44 2.60 17.32
N ALA A 227 -1.17 2.07 16.12
CA ALA A 227 -2.13 1.28 15.35
C ALA A 227 -2.05 -0.21 15.70
N PHE A 228 -3.21 -0.87 15.70
CA PHE A 228 -3.37 -2.31 15.96
C PHE A 228 -4.23 -3.01 14.91
N LYS A 229 -4.81 -2.26 13.94
CA LYS A 229 -5.56 -2.81 12.81
C LYS A 229 -5.18 -2.11 11.49
N MET A 230 -5.39 -2.83 10.40
CA MET A 230 -5.14 -2.43 9.03
C MET A 230 -6.28 -2.95 8.16
N ASN A 231 -6.99 -2.07 7.42
CA ASN A 231 -8.15 -2.41 6.60
C ASN A 231 -9.21 -3.28 7.34
N GLY A 232 -9.45 -2.99 8.63
CA GLY A 232 -10.47 -3.68 9.44
C GLY A 232 -10.02 -5.00 10.09
N GLU A 233 -8.94 -5.63 9.65
CA GLU A 233 -8.35 -6.81 10.30
C GLU A 233 -7.21 -6.43 11.28
N ALA A 234 -6.77 -7.37 12.12
CA ALA A 234 -5.56 -7.18 12.92
C ALA A 234 -4.35 -6.92 12.01
N LEU A 235 -3.33 -6.22 12.51
CA LEU A 235 -2.06 -6.11 11.81
C LEU A 235 -1.53 -7.51 11.50
N ARG A 236 -0.98 -7.71 10.31
CA ARG A 236 -0.22 -8.94 10.01
C ARG A 236 1.13 -8.88 10.70
N THR A 237 1.72 -10.04 10.99
CA THR A 237 3.03 -10.14 11.67
C THR A 237 4.08 -9.27 10.99
N GLU A 238 4.20 -9.36 9.68
CA GLU A 238 5.14 -8.61 8.86
C GLU A 238 4.87 -7.09 8.84
N GLN A 239 3.66 -6.68 9.19
CA GLN A 239 3.24 -5.28 9.29
C GLN A 239 3.32 -4.72 10.73
N GLY A 240 3.80 -5.53 11.69
CA GLY A 240 4.10 -5.06 13.04
C GLY A 240 3.09 -5.45 14.13
N TYR A 241 2.40 -6.61 14.00
CA TYR A 241 1.54 -7.14 15.05
C TYR A 241 2.29 -7.29 16.38
N PRO A 242 1.71 -6.95 17.57
CA PRO A 242 0.34 -6.52 17.78
C PRO A 242 0.10 -5.01 17.62
N VAL A 243 1.13 -4.17 17.73
CA VAL A 243 1.02 -2.72 17.54
C VAL A 243 2.23 -2.13 16.81
N ARG A 244 1.97 -1.10 16.04
CA ARG A 244 2.98 -0.29 15.37
C ARG A 244 2.73 1.20 15.55
N LEU A 245 3.78 1.99 15.36
CA LEU A 245 3.65 3.43 15.21
C LEU A 245 3.26 3.77 13.76
N VAL A 246 2.34 4.72 13.61
CA VAL A 246 1.94 5.36 12.34
C VAL A 246 2.34 6.82 12.42
N VAL A 247 3.10 7.30 11.42
CA VAL A 247 3.62 8.68 11.36
C VAL A 247 3.23 9.27 9.99
N PRO A 248 2.02 9.76 9.82
CA PRO A 248 1.45 10.10 8.52
C PRO A 248 2.30 11.09 7.72
N GLY A 249 2.52 10.78 6.43
CA GLY A 249 3.27 11.61 5.49
C GLY A 249 4.79 11.55 5.63
N TRP A 250 5.33 10.88 6.66
CA TRP A 250 6.76 10.75 6.87
C TRP A 250 7.31 9.42 6.34
N GLU A 251 8.61 9.38 6.11
CA GLU A 251 9.33 8.21 5.58
C GLU A 251 9.08 6.93 6.40
N GLY A 252 8.93 5.79 5.71
CA GLY A 252 8.46 4.53 6.31
C GLY A 252 9.30 3.98 7.47
N ASN A 253 10.57 4.34 7.56
CA ASN A 253 11.41 3.93 8.69
C ASN A 253 11.02 4.60 10.02
N MET A 254 10.25 5.71 9.98
CA MET A 254 9.69 6.36 11.16
C MET A 254 8.51 5.56 11.75
N TRP A 255 7.87 4.71 10.95
CA TRP A 255 6.69 3.94 11.32
C TRP A 255 7.10 2.64 12.00
N VAL A 256 7.68 2.73 13.19
CA VAL A 256 8.28 1.61 13.93
C VAL A 256 7.27 0.50 14.15
N LYS A 257 7.58 -0.71 13.64
CA LYS A 257 6.81 -1.95 13.82
C LYS A 257 7.12 -2.61 15.15
N TRP A 258 6.20 -3.46 15.65
CA TRP A 258 6.39 -4.18 16.91
C TRP A 258 6.76 -3.24 18.06
N LEU A 259 6.03 -2.14 18.17
CA LEU A 259 6.36 -1.01 19.05
C LEU A 259 6.34 -1.45 20.51
N ARG A 260 7.49 -1.41 21.19
CA ARG A 260 7.65 -1.84 22.59
C ARG A 260 7.96 -0.73 23.56
N ARG A 261 8.56 0.37 23.10
CA ARG A 261 8.97 1.50 23.95
C ARG A 261 8.88 2.81 23.22
N ILE A 262 8.55 3.86 23.97
CA ILE A 262 8.68 5.25 23.57
C ILE A 262 9.39 5.99 24.69
N GLU A 263 10.62 6.44 24.44
CA GLU A 263 11.38 7.27 25.37
C GLU A 263 11.21 8.73 25.04
N VAL A 264 10.91 9.57 26.03
CA VAL A 264 10.80 11.03 25.87
C VAL A 264 12.13 11.69 26.27
N GLY A 265 12.66 12.56 25.39
CA GLY A 265 13.93 13.26 25.60
C GLY A 265 13.86 14.73 25.25
N ASP A 266 14.92 15.48 25.61
CA ASP A 266 15.07 16.92 25.36
C ASP A 266 15.69 17.25 23.98
N LYS A 267 16.29 16.26 23.33
CA LYS A 267 17.01 16.38 22.05
C LYS A 267 16.93 15.06 21.27
N PRO A 268 17.21 15.06 19.93
CA PRO A 268 17.25 13.85 19.15
C PRO A 268 18.45 12.98 19.51
N TRP A 269 18.31 11.66 19.35
CA TRP A 269 19.40 10.69 19.56
C TRP A 269 20.28 10.57 18.31
N HIS A 270 21.54 10.21 18.50
CA HIS A 270 22.51 9.99 17.44
C HIS A 270 22.87 8.51 17.30
N HIS A 271 21.92 7.72 16.82
CA HIS A 271 22.15 6.29 16.61
C HIS A 271 22.30 5.95 15.11
N ARG A 272 22.41 4.66 14.78
CA ARG A 272 22.74 4.17 13.44
C ARG A 272 21.80 4.70 12.35
N GLU A 273 20.50 4.71 12.60
CA GLU A 273 19.46 5.10 11.64
C GLU A 273 19.38 6.62 11.42
N GLU A 274 20.22 7.40 12.11
CA GLU A 274 20.30 8.86 11.98
C GLU A 274 21.71 9.36 11.70
N THR A 275 22.66 8.45 11.48
CA THR A 275 24.05 8.78 11.18
C THR A 275 24.55 8.06 9.94
N SER A 276 24.56 6.71 9.92
CA SER A 276 25.04 5.91 8.80
C SER A 276 23.94 5.45 7.85
N LYS A 277 22.67 5.53 8.25
CA LYS A 277 21.48 5.20 7.46
C LYS A 277 20.49 6.36 7.48
N TYR A 278 19.63 6.42 6.47
CA TYR A 278 18.60 7.46 6.32
C TYR A 278 19.13 8.88 6.43
N THR A 279 20.34 9.07 5.96
CA THR A 279 21.07 10.34 5.90
C THR A 279 21.51 10.55 4.46
N ASP A 280 21.16 11.68 3.87
CA ASP A 280 21.48 12.01 2.49
C ASP A 280 22.81 12.74 2.40
N LEU A 281 23.71 12.29 1.53
CA LEU A 281 24.91 13.02 1.17
C LEU A 281 24.57 13.99 0.03
N LEU A 282 24.53 15.27 0.35
CA LEU A 282 24.23 16.34 -0.61
C LEU A 282 25.40 16.63 -1.55
N ALA A 283 25.13 17.35 -2.63
CA ALA A 283 26.12 17.72 -3.66
C ALA A 283 27.30 18.56 -3.09
N ASP A 284 27.07 19.35 -2.03
CA ASP A 284 28.08 20.17 -1.34
C ASP A 284 28.94 19.36 -0.33
N GLY A 285 28.75 18.06 -0.26
CA GLY A 285 29.47 17.13 0.63
C GLY A 285 28.95 17.11 2.08
N LYS A 286 27.87 17.84 2.39
CA LYS A 286 27.24 17.80 3.69
C LYS A 286 26.23 16.66 3.78
N ALA A 287 26.03 16.15 5.00
CA ALA A 287 25.01 15.16 5.29
C ALA A 287 23.71 15.83 5.76
N ARG A 288 22.62 15.57 5.06
CA ARG A 288 21.26 15.93 5.50
C ARG A 288 20.70 14.82 6.36
N ARG A 289 20.53 15.08 7.65
CA ARG A 289 20.16 14.06 8.62
C ARG A 289 18.68 13.76 8.70
N PHE A 290 17.85 14.79 8.63
CA PHE A 290 16.40 14.67 8.74
C PHE A 290 15.72 15.18 7.48
N THR A 291 15.15 14.27 6.69
CA THR A 291 14.28 14.62 5.56
C THR A 291 12.82 14.48 5.95
N TRP A 292 12.48 13.41 6.66
CA TRP A 292 11.18 13.08 7.23
C TRP A 292 10.03 12.97 6.22
N GLU A 293 9.53 14.11 5.72
CA GLU A 293 8.37 14.18 4.85
C GLU A 293 8.67 13.58 3.47
N MET A 294 7.72 12.81 2.95
CA MET A 294 7.75 12.29 1.60
C MET A 294 7.13 13.32 0.65
N ASP A 295 7.95 13.90 -0.22
CA ASP A 295 7.54 14.90 -1.19
C ASP A 295 6.56 14.31 -2.22
N ALA A 296 5.79 15.19 -2.90
CA ALA A 296 4.84 14.77 -3.93
C ALA A 296 5.49 13.90 -5.00
N LYS A 297 4.83 12.79 -5.32
CA LYS A 297 5.31 11.76 -6.25
C LYS A 297 4.15 11.13 -6.99
N SER A 298 4.40 10.71 -8.22
CA SER A 298 3.45 9.95 -9.03
C SER A 298 4.16 8.93 -9.90
N VAL A 299 3.43 7.90 -10.30
CA VAL A 299 3.87 6.90 -11.27
C VAL A 299 2.69 6.42 -12.10
N ILE A 300 2.91 6.26 -13.40
CA ILE A 300 1.97 5.58 -14.28
C ILE A 300 2.08 4.08 -14.03
N THR A 301 0.95 3.43 -13.75
CA THR A 301 0.89 1.99 -13.46
C THR A 301 0.48 1.18 -14.68
N ASN A 302 -0.29 1.78 -15.59
CA ASN A 302 -0.73 1.19 -16.85
C ASN A 302 -0.90 2.30 -17.92
N PRO A 303 -0.23 2.21 -19.10
CA PRO A 303 0.77 1.21 -19.45
C PRO A 303 2.08 1.36 -18.66
N SER A 304 2.72 0.23 -18.40
CA SER A 304 4.04 0.13 -17.76
C SER A 304 4.73 -1.15 -18.22
N PRO A 305 6.01 -1.37 -17.91
CA PRO A 305 6.71 -2.59 -18.34
C PRO A 305 6.07 -3.90 -17.91
N GLN A 306 5.31 -3.92 -16.82
CA GLN A 306 4.55 -5.10 -16.38
C GLN A 306 3.10 -5.13 -16.87
N ALA A 307 2.61 -4.03 -17.43
CA ALA A 307 1.27 -3.88 -17.98
C ALA A 307 1.34 -3.20 -19.35
N PRO A 308 1.84 -3.90 -20.41
CA PRO A 308 1.99 -3.35 -21.75
C PRO A 308 0.62 -3.08 -22.40
N LEU A 309 0.60 -2.25 -23.44
CA LEU A 309 -0.59 -2.09 -24.28
C LEU A 309 -0.78 -3.35 -25.13
N THR A 310 -1.84 -4.10 -24.86
CA THR A 310 -2.15 -5.35 -25.57
C THR A 310 -3.18 -5.18 -26.67
N HIS A 311 -3.84 -4.02 -26.74
CA HIS A 311 -4.76 -3.66 -27.82
C HIS A 311 -4.01 -2.86 -28.90
N GLY A 312 -4.48 -2.92 -30.13
CA GLY A 312 -3.94 -2.11 -31.23
C GLY A 312 -4.28 -0.63 -31.08
N LYS A 313 -4.05 0.14 -32.14
CA LYS A 313 -4.39 1.58 -32.26
C LYS A 313 -5.82 1.87 -31.84
N GLY A 314 -6.04 3.02 -31.22
CA GLY A 314 -7.35 3.51 -30.83
C GLY A 314 -7.43 4.04 -29.41
N PRO A 315 -8.63 4.15 -28.86
CA PRO A 315 -8.86 4.69 -27.53
C PRO A 315 -8.07 3.93 -26.47
N THR A 316 -7.29 4.64 -25.69
CA THR A 316 -6.38 4.12 -24.67
C THR A 316 -6.57 4.87 -23.36
N VAL A 317 -6.53 4.15 -22.24
CA VAL A 317 -6.59 4.75 -20.91
C VAL A 317 -5.26 4.55 -20.21
N LEU A 318 -4.63 5.65 -19.83
CA LEU A 318 -3.48 5.67 -18.95
C LEU A 318 -3.98 5.78 -17.51
N THR A 319 -3.45 4.95 -16.61
CA THR A 319 -3.76 5.04 -15.18
C THR A 319 -2.49 5.14 -14.34
N GLY A 320 -2.61 5.75 -13.17
CA GLY A 320 -1.49 5.84 -12.25
C GLY A 320 -1.90 6.24 -10.84
N MET A 321 -0.90 6.35 -9.98
CA MET A 321 -1.03 6.73 -8.58
C MET A 321 -0.20 7.96 -8.28
N ALA A 322 -0.72 8.84 -7.40
CA ALA A 322 0.00 10.02 -6.91
C ALA A 322 -0.24 10.19 -5.41
N TRP A 323 0.75 10.70 -4.69
CA TRP A 323 0.71 10.92 -3.24
C TRP A 323 1.65 12.04 -2.81
N SER A 324 1.41 12.60 -1.61
CA SER A 324 2.31 13.53 -0.93
C SER A 324 2.19 13.37 0.59
N GLY A 325 3.30 13.41 1.29
CA GLY A 325 3.35 13.46 2.75
C GLY A 325 2.95 14.81 3.33
N ARG A 326 2.80 15.84 2.49
CA ARG A 326 2.50 17.21 2.90
C ARG A 326 1.02 17.58 2.78
N GLY A 327 0.22 16.72 2.15
CA GLY A 327 -1.19 17.00 1.96
C GLY A 327 -1.87 16.12 0.90
N THR A 328 -2.92 16.65 0.30
CA THR A 328 -3.66 16.01 -0.80
C THR A 328 -2.99 16.26 -2.15
N ILE A 329 -3.42 15.53 -3.18
CA ILE A 329 -3.02 15.76 -4.58
C ILE A 329 -4.21 16.36 -5.35
N PRO A 330 -4.29 17.68 -5.49
CA PRO A 330 -5.35 18.34 -6.24
C PRO A 330 -5.19 18.24 -7.76
N ARG A 331 -3.98 17.95 -8.26
CA ARG A 331 -3.69 17.91 -9.70
C ARG A 331 -2.59 16.90 -10.02
N VAL A 332 -2.79 16.19 -11.12
CA VAL A 332 -1.76 15.40 -11.79
C VAL A 332 -1.75 15.80 -13.26
N ASP A 333 -0.58 16.12 -13.80
CA ASP A 333 -0.38 16.30 -15.23
C ASP A 333 0.26 15.03 -15.81
N VAL A 334 -0.10 14.70 -17.04
CA VAL A 334 0.46 13.59 -17.80
C VAL A 334 0.92 14.07 -19.17
N THR A 335 1.90 13.37 -19.72
CA THR A 335 2.40 13.59 -21.09
C THR A 335 2.55 12.25 -21.79
N THR A 336 2.38 12.24 -23.11
CA THR A 336 2.64 11.07 -23.98
C THR A 336 3.83 11.30 -24.91
N ASP A 337 4.41 12.51 -24.89
CA ASP A 337 5.47 12.97 -25.79
C ASP A 337 6.77 13.38 -25.04
N GLY A 338 6.98 12.85 -23.84
CA GLY A 338 8.20 13.09 -23.07
C GLY A 338 8.30 14.48 -22.42
N GLY A 339 7.17 15.13 -22.18
CA GLY A 339 7.12 16.42 -21.49
C GLY A 339 7.07 17.64 -22.41
N ILE A 340 6.92 17.45 -23.71
CA ILE A 340 6.71 18.56 -24.68
C ILE A 340 5.34 19.18 -24.43
N THR A 341 4.30 18.35 -24.29
CA THR A 341 2.95 18.79 -23.96
C THR A 341 2.45 18.08 -22.70
N TRP A 342 1.73 18.82 -21.84
CA TRP A 342 1.18 18.30 -20.59
C TRP A 342 -0.32 18.48 -20.55
N HIS A 343 -1.03 17.44 -20.14
CA HIS A 343 -2.47 17.42 -20.01
C HIS A 343 -2.85 17.07 -18.58
N GLN A 344 -3.91 17.70 -18.06
CA GLN A 344 -4.41 17.38 -16.73
C GLN A 344 -5.15 16.05 -16.76
N ALA A 345 -4.72 15.12 -15.90
CA ALA A 345 -5.41 13.85 -15.67
C ALA A 345 -6.63 14.04 -14.75
N ARG A 346 -7.60 13.15 -14.88
CA ARG A 346 -8.76 13.08 -13.98
C ARG A 346 -8.38 12.28 -12.74
N ILE A 347 -8.47 12.89 -11.56
CA ILE A 347 -8.32 12.20 -10.28
C ILE A 347 -9.65 11.53 -9.92
N SER A 348 -9.62 10.29 -9.45
CA SER A 348 -10.80 9.49 -9.10
C SER A 348 -10.73 9.03 -7.64
N GLY A 349 -11.90 8.96 -7.01
CA GLY A 349 -12.05 8.58 -5.61
C GLY A 349 -11.99 9.76 -4.65
N PRO A 350 -11.95 9.50 -3.33
CA PRO A 350 -11.92 10.55 -2.32
C PRO A 350 -10.57 11.26 -2.31
N SER A 351 -10.58 12.57 -2.08
CA SER A 351 -9.37 13.35 -1.80
C SER A 351 -9.07 13.27 -0.31
N LEU A 352 -8.08 12.47 0.06
CA LEU A 352 -7.68 12.23 1.44
C LEU A 352 -6.27 12.76 1.68
N ASP A 353 -6.08 13.41 2.82
CA ASP A 353 -4.78 13.94 3.22
C ASP A 353 -3.78 12.81 3.48
N LYS A 354 -2.53 12.98 3.03
CA LYS A 354 -1.44 12.01 3.22
C LYS A 354 -1.82 10.58 2.78
N SER A 355 -2.56 10.48 1.67
CA SER A 355 -3.08 9.25 1.08
C SER A 355 -2.78 9.19 -0.40
N MET A 356 -2.89 8.01 -0.98
CA MET A 356 -2.77 7.84 -2.42
C MET A 356 -4.01 8.35 -3.15
N HIS A 357 -3.80 8.85 -4.36
CA HIS A 357 -4.84 9.28 -5.29
C HIS A 357 -4.66 8.53 -6.60
N ARG A 358 -5.73 7.95 -7.14
CA ARG A 358 -5.75 7.31 -8.45
C ARG A 358 -6.07 8.36 -9.51
N PHE A 359 -5.33 8.36 -10.63
CA PHE A 359 -5.61 9.22 -11.77
C PHE A 359 -5.75 8.42 -13.06
N TYR A 360 -6.47 9.01 -14.02
CA TYR A 360 -6.76 8.45 -15.33
C TYR A 360 -6.60 9.55 -16.39
N TYR A 361 -6.09 9.15 -17.56
CA TYR A 361 -6.05 10.01 -18.74
C TYR A 361 -6.38 9.19 -19.98
N GLU A 362 -7.37 9.67 -20.73
CA GLU A 362 -7.84 9.03 -21.96
C GLU A 362 -7.22 9.72 -23.17
N PHE A 363 -6.71 8.95 -24.13
CA PHE A 363 -6.15 9.46 -25.37
C PHE A 363 -6.31 8.43 -26.50
N ASP A 364 -6.22 8.88 -27.75
CA ASP A 364 -6.18 8.00 -28.90
C ASP A 364 -4.73 7.68 -29.26
N TRP A 365 -4.36 6.39 -29.15
CA TRP A 365 -3.05 5.93 -29.55
C TRP A 365 -3.04 5.63 -31.06
N ASP A 366 -2.15 6.28 -31.80
CA ASP A 366 -1.99 6.10 -33.25
C ASP A 366 -1.10 4.90 -33.63
N GLY A 367 -0.53 4.21 -32.61
CA GLY A 367 0.40 3.08 -32.74
C GLY A 367 1.84 3.49 -32.92
N GLY A 368 2.17 4.78 -32.80
CA GLY A 368 3.54 5.26 -32.76
C GLY A 368 4.15 5.14 -31.35
N PRO A 369 5.46 5.38 -31.23
CA PRO A 369 6.13 5.32 -29.93
C PRO A 369 5.65 6.43 -29.00
N LEU A 370 5.56 6.11 -27.68
CA LEU A 370 5.16 7.04 -26.63
C LEU A 370 6.27 7.21 -25.60
N TYR A 371 6.36 8.40 -25.00
CA TYR A 371 7.17 8.68 -23.82
C TYR A 371 6.24 9.17 -22.71
N LEU A 372 5.80 8.25 -21.87
CA LEU A 372 4.78 8.49 -20.86
C LEU A 372 5.39 8.97 -19.56
N GLN A 373 4.89 10.10 -19.05
CA GLN A 373 5.26 10.64 -17.74
C GLN A 373 4.04 11.14 -17.00
N SER A 374 4.13 11.17 -15.66
CA SER A 374 3.18 11.86 -14.79
C SER A 374 3.89 12.79 -13.83
N ARG A 375 3.23 13.89 -13.44
CA ARG A 375 3.73 14.91 -12.54
C ARG A 375 2.65 15.30 -11.54
N ALA A 376 2.91 15.01 -10.26
CA ALA A 376 2.00 15.36 -9.16
C ALA A 376 2.21 16.80 -8.69
N HIS A 377 1.11 17.45 -8.35
CA HIS A 377 1.08 18.74 -7.63
C HIS A 377 0.35 18.50 -6.31
N ASP A 378 0.93 18.89 -5.18
CA ASP A 378 0.26 18.76 -3.90
C ASP A 378 -0.42 20.06 -3.45
N SER A 379 -1.22 19.95 -2.39
CA SER A 379 -2.01 21.06 -1.84
C SER A 379 -1.16 22.18 -1.22
N THR A 380 0.15 21.96 -1.01
CA THR A 380 1.09 23.01 -0.55
C THR A 380 1.67 23.82 -1.71
N GLY A 381 1.38 23.42 -2.95
CA GLY A 381 1.94 24.02 -4.17
C GLY A 381 3.25 23.40 -4.62
N TYR A 382 3.72 22.33 -3.95
CA TYR A 382 4.91 21.60 -4.40
C TYR A 382 4.58 20.81 -5.67
N VAL A 383 5.51 20.85 -6.64
CA VAL A 383 5.42 20.15 -7.91
C VAL A 383 6.52 19.12 -8.01
N GLN A 384 6.18 17.88 -8.38
CA GLN A 384 7.15 16.81 -8.57
C GLN A 384 8.21 17.21 -9.58
N PRO A 385 9.52 17.16 -9.25
CA PRO A 385 10.60 17.61 -10.12
C PRO A 385 10.96 16.59 -11.18
N THR A 386 11.64 17.03 -12.24
CA THR A 386 12.35 16.12 -13.13
C THR A 386 13.52 15.45 -12.41
N LYS A 387 14.04 14.33 -12.94
CA LYS A 387 15.21 13.66 -12.35
C LYS A 387 16.43 14.58 -12.30
N ASP A 388 16.62 15.43 -13.30
CA ASP A 388 17.75 16.37 -13.35
C ASP A 388 17.62 17.48 -12.30
N GLN A 389 16.45 18.09 -12.17
CA GLN A 389 16.18 19.07 -11.11
C GLN A 389 16.42 18.46 -9.70
N LEU A 390 15.99 17.22 -9.50
CA LEU A 390 16.17 16.51 -8.24
C LEU A 390 17.66 16.23 -7.97
N ARG A 391 18.42 15.80 -8.98
CA ARG A 391 19.86 15.55 -8.89
C ARG A 391 20.66 16.83 -8.63
N GLU A 392 20.29 17.92 -9.27
CA GLU A 392 20.91 19.22 -9.04
C GLU A 392 20.75 19.64 -7.57
N PHE A 393 19.57 19.44 -6.99
CA PHE A 393 19.29 19.80 -5.59
C PHE A 393 19.88 18.84 -4.56
N ARG A 394 19.78 17.50 -4.79
CA ARG A 394 20.18 16.48 -3.79
C ARG A 394 21.52 15.81 -4.08
N GLY A 395 22.07 15.93 -5.30
CA GLY A 395 23.19 15.11 -5.75
C GLY A 395 22.75 13.69 -6.13
N VAL A 396 23.71 12.82 -6.47
CA VAL A 396 23.48 11.45 -6.93
C VAL A 396 23.98 10.37 -5.95
N ASN A 397 24.42 10.77 -4.76
CA ASN A 397 25.03 9.88 -3.78
C ASN A 397 24.03 9.31 -2.76
N SER A 398 22.79 9.78 -2.76
CA SER A 398 21.72 9.24 -1.94
C SER A 398 21.09 7.99 -2.59
N ILE A 399 20.40 7.21 -1.76
CA ILE A 399 19.46 6.14 -2.18
C ILE A 399 18.06 6.41 -1.65
N TYR A 400 17.86 7.56 -0.98
CA TYR A 400 16.61 7.92 -0.32
C TYR A 400 15.92 9.09 -1.03
N HIS A 401 14.62 9.23 -0.78
CA HIS A 401 13.81 10.38 -1.20
C HIS A 401 13.86 10.73 -2.69
N ASN A 402 13.90 9.70 -3.56
CA ASN A 402 13.79 9.90 -4.98
C ASN A 402 12.31 10.08 -5.36
N ASN A 403 11.92 11.31 -5.70
CA ASN A 403 10.59 11.65 -6.22
C ASN A 403 10.65 12.23 -7.64
N GLY A 404 11.73 11.99 -8.38
CA GLY A 404 11.88 12.43 -9.77
C GLY A 404 10.83 11.78 -10.70
N ILE A 405 10.40 12.53 -11.72
CA ILE A 405 9.46 12.06 -12.73
C ILE A 405 9.98 10.77 -13.38
N GLN A 406 9.15 9.73 -13.41
CA GLN A 406 9.44 8.45 -14.08
C GLN A 406 8.99 8.50 -15.53
N THR A 407 9.78 7.94 -16.44
CA THR A 407 9.44 7.82 -17.86
C THR A 407 9.29 6.35 -18.26
N TRP A 408 8.19 6.03 -18.93
CA TRP A 408 8.02 4.78 -19.67
C TRP A 408 8.04 5.07 -21.16
N TYR A 409 8.97 4.43 -21.89
CA TYR A 409 8.93 4.38 -23.34
C TYR A 409 8.04 3.22 -23.76
N VAL A 410 7.08 3.45 -24.64
CA VAL A 410 6.22 2.42 -25.23
C VAL A 410 6.52 2.38 -26.72
N ASN A 411 6.91 1.21 -27.22
CA ASN A 411 7.21 1.03 -28.66
C ASN A 411 5.94 0.78 -29.48
N GLU A 412 6.08 0.60 -30.78
CA GLU A 412 4.98 0.38 -31.72
C GLU A 412 4.21 -0.93 -31.50
N GLU A 413 4.83 -1.93 -30.81
CA GLU A 413 4.19 -3.18 -30.38
C GLU A 413 3.46 -3.05 -29.04
N GLY A 414 3.49 -1.88 -28.40
CA GLY A 414 2.88 -1.64 -27.10
C GLY A 414 3.72 -2.07 -25.90
N ILE A 415 4.95 -2.53 -26.12
CA ILE A 415 5.87 -2.94 -25.06
C ILE A 415 6.44 -1.70 -24.38
N ALA A 416 6.36 -1.65 -23.07
CA ALA A 416 6.87 -0.53 -22.29
C ALA A 416 8.22 -0.86 -21.64
N GLU A 417 9.10 0.14 -21.55
CA GLU A 417 10.42 0.04 -20.94
C GLU A 417 10.72 1.25 -20.06
N ASN A 418 11.50 1.04 -19.00
CA ASN A 418 12.02 2.12 -18.17
C ASN A 418 13.16 2.82 -18.89
N VAL A 419 12.97 4.09 -19.21
CA VAL A 419 13.98 4.91 -19.86
C VAL A 419 14.21 6.21 -19.08
N GLU A 420 15.34 6.83 -19.36
CA GLU A 420 15.63 8.18 -18.91
C GLU A 420 15.72 9.08 -20.15
N ILE A 421 15.01 10.20 -20.10
CA ILE A 421 15.09 11.25 -21.09
C ILE A 421 15.62 12.52 -20.43
N SER A 422 16.56 13.19 -21.08
CA SER A 422 17.18 14.44 -20.63
C SER A 422 16.33 15.65 -20.97
#